data_388edb93f47120583d4080c563ae5f82
#
_entry.id   388edb93f47120583d4080c563ae5f82
#
_cell.length_a   1.000
_cell.length_b   1.000
_cell.length_c   1.000
_cell.angle_alpha   90.00
_cell.angle_beta   90.00
_cell.angle_gamma   90.00
#
_symmetry.space_group_name_H-M   'P 1'
#
loop_
_entity.id
_entity.type
_entity.pdbx_description
1 polymer ?
#
loop_
_entity_poly.entity_id
_entity_poly.type
_entity_poly.pdbx_seq_one_letter_code
_entity_poly.pdbx_strand_id
1 'polypeptide(L)'
;MIEFQNVSFAYEKDRPVLRDLSFRIEDGEAVGLIGANGAGKSTVMKLLLGLLQGEGKILVDGVEVKRDTLGEIRRKLGFVLQNSDNQMFMPTVYEDMIFAPLNYMLSREEADARVDAVLARLHLEDLKHRYNHKISGGEKRMAAIATILAMEPEAILMDEPSSALDPYNRRLVINTIRELSQTKLITSHDLDLILDTCGRVILLSNGRIAADGPAKELLRDRALLEANRMELPLSLTGR
;
A
#
# COMPACT_ATOMS: atom_id res chain seq x y z
N MET A 1 -13.05 -0.41 -6.76
CA MET A 1 -13.64 0.12 -5.51
C MET A 1 -13.41 -0.84 -4.35
N ILE A 2 -13.01 -0.34 -3.15
CA ILE A 2 -12.78 -1.14 -1.93
C ILE A 2 -13.77 -0.69 -0.86
N GLU A 3 -14.45 -1.63 -0.18
CA GLU A 3 -15.44 -1.30 0.83
C GLU A 3 -15.29 -2.20 2.08
N PHE A 4 -15.31 -1.57 3.24
CA PHE A 4 -15.36 -2.22 4.56
C PHE A 4 -16.72 -1.94 5.18
N GLN A 5 -17.43 -3.00 5.64
CA GLN A 5 -18.76 -2.93 6.23
C GLN A 5 -18.74 -3.58 7.61
N ASN A 6 -18.76 -2.75 8.67
CA ASN A 6 -18.81 -3.16 10.08
C ASN A 6 -17.72 -4.18 10.46
N VAL A 7 -16.49 -3.98 9.94
CA VAL A 7 -15.40 -4.93 10.10
C VAL A 7 -14.79 -4.83 11.48
N SER A 8 -14.77 -5.98 12.19
CA SER A 8 -14.12 -6.12 13.49
C SER A 8 -13.13 -7.28 13.46
N PHE A 9 -12.02 -7.13 14.19
CA PHE A 9 -11.00 -8.18 14.26
C PHE A 9 -10.23 -8.18 15.58
N ALA A 10 -9.91 -9.36 16.07
CA ALA A 10 -9.03 -9.59 17.21
C ALA A 10 -8.08 -10.74 16.92
N TYR A 11 -6.79 -10.61 17.29
CA TYR A 11 -5.85 -11.74 17.28
C TYR A 11 -6.12 -12.70 18.44
N GLU A 12 -6.52 -12.15 19.59
CA GLU A 12 -6.92 -12.87 20.80
C GLU A 12 -8.34 -12.44 21.16
N LYS A 13 -9.17 -13.38 21.60
CA LYS A 13 -10.61 -13.19 21.80
C LYS A 13 -10.97 -11.94 22.64
N ASP A 14 -10.13 -11.60 23.62
CA ASP A 14 -10.38 -10.49 24.55
C ASP A 14 -9.61 -9.20 24.21
N ARG A 15 -8.90 -9.17 23.05
CA ARG A 15 -8.11 -8.01 22.63
C ARG A 15 -8.45 -7.57 21.21
N PRO A 16 -9.59 -6.89 21.02
CA PRO A 16 -9.97 -6.40 19.71
C PRO A 16 -9.00 -5.34 19.20
N VAL A 17 -8.52 -5.55 17.97
CA VAL A 17 -7.59 -4.63 17.25
C VAL A 17 -8.37 -3.68 16.36
N LEU A 18 -9.44 -4.18 15.72
CA LEU A 18 -10.35 -3.37 14.91
C LEU A 18 -11.77 -3.52 15.43
N ARG A 19 -12.53 -2.44 15.41
CA ARG A 19 -13.87 -2.36 16.00
C ARG A 19 -14.80 -1.58 15.07
N ASP A 20 -15.69 -2.30 14.38
CA ASP A 20 -16.77 -1.72 13.59
C ASP A 20 -16.28 -0.71 12.54
N LEU A 21 -15.26 -1.10 11.77
CA LEU A 21 -14.74 -0.27 10.69
C LEU A 21 -15.66 -0.32 9.49
N SER A 22 -16.09 0.87 9.05
CA SER A 22 -16.86 1.04 7.82
C SER A 22 -16.31 2.23 7.05
N PHE A 23 -15.81 1.98 5.85
CA PHE A 23 -15.36 3.02 4.93
C PHE A 23 -15.33 2.46 3.50
N ARG A 24 -15.22 3.36 2.53
CA ARG A 24 -15.15 3.02 1.11
C ARG A 24 -14.04 3.82 0.44
N ILE A 25 -13.36 3.22 -0.51
CA ILE A 25 -12.36 3.85 -1.38
C ILE A 25 -12.87 3.71 -2.81
N GLU A 26 -13.02 4.84 -3.48
CA GLU A 26 -13.49 4.88 -4.87
C GLU A 26 -12.36 4.57 -5.85
N ASP A 27 -12.74 4.20 -7.08
CA ASP A 27 -11.76 3.93 -8.13
C ASP A 27 -10.93 5.17 -8.46
N GLY A 28 -9.61 4.99 -8.55
CA GLY A 28 -8.64 6.06 -8.77
C GLY A 28 -8.35 6.93 -7.53
N GLU A 29 -9.04 6.71 -6.41
CA GLU A 29 -8.80 7.47 -5.18
C GLU A 29 -7.47 7.06 -4.53
N ALA A 30 -6.74 8.04 -4.00
CA ALA A 30 -5.55 7.83 -3.18
C ALA A 30 -5.86 8.18 -1.72
N VAL A 31 -5.91 7.16 -0.86
CA VAL A 31 -6.27 7.27 0.55
C VAL A 31 -5.09 6.92 1.44
N GLY A 32 -4.76 7.83 2.36
CA GLY A 32 -3.81 7.58 3.43
C GLY A 32 -4.50 6.97 4.65
N LEU A 33 -4.09 5.79 5.09
CA LEU A 33 -4.53 5.19 6.34
C LEU A 33 -3.47 5.47 7.42
N ILE A 34 -3.73 6.46 8.26
CA ILE A 34 -2.80 6.92 9.28
C ILE A 34 -3.24 6.55 10.69
N GLY A 35 -2.36 6.70 11.67
CA GLY A 35 -2.62 6.41 13.08
C GLY A 35 -1.36 5.97 13.80
N ALA A 36 -1.38 6.00 15.11
CA ALA A 36 -0.27 5.58 15.96
C ALA A 36 0.14 4.11 15.73
N ASN A 37 1.31 3.72 16.24
CA ASN A 37 1.72 2.31 16.26
C ASN A 37 0.69 1.48 17.03
N GLY A 38 0.32 0.32 16.46
CA GLY A 38 -0.69 -0.57 17.04
C GLY A 38 -2.15 -0.14 16.77
N ALA A 39 -2.42 0.94 16.04
CA ALA A 39 -3.79 1.36 15.71
C ALA A 39 -4.56 0.36 14.82
N GLY A 40 -3.86 -0.58 14.16
CA GLY A 40 -4.48 -1.61 13.33
C GLY A 40 -4.29 -1.44 11.82
N LYS A 41 -3.46 -0.49 11.37
CA LYS A 41 -3.24 -0.19 9.94
C LYS A 41 -2.85 -1.43 9.11
N SER A 42 -1.80 -2.14 9.51
CA SER A 42 -1.36 -3.36 8.80
C SER A 42 -2.38 -4.51 8.93
N THR A 43 -3.22 -4.49 9.98
CA THR A 43 -4.32 -5.46 10.13
C THR A 43 -5.41 -5.21 9.08
N VAL A 44 -5.74 -3.94 8.79
CA VAL A 44 -6.66 -3.56 7.69
C VAL A 44 -6.13 -4.10 6.35
N MET A 45 -4.85 -3.90 6.05
CA MET A 45 -4.21 -4.43 4.83
C MET A 45 -4.30 -5.97 4.75
N LYS A 46 -3.99 -6.65 5.86
CA LYS A 46 -4.03 -8.13 5.90
C LYS A 46 -5.44 -8.69 5.75
N LEU A 47 -6.44 -8.03 6.30
CA LEU A 47 -7.84 -8.42 6.13
C LEU A 47 -8.28 -8.23 4.67
N LEU A 48 -7.94 -7.10 4.04
CA LEU A 48 -8.26 -6.84 2.64
C LEU A 48 -7.61 -7.87 1.69
N LEU A 49 -6.40 -8.33 2.00
CA LEU A 49 -5.70 -9.37 1.25
C LEU A 49 -6.20 -10.80 1.56
N GLY A 50 -7.15 -10.94 2.52
CA GLY A 50 -7.63 -12.23 2.98
C GLY A 50 -6.56 -13.08 3.67
N LEU A 51 -5.54 -12.44 4.26
CA LEU A 51 -4.52 -13.09 5.10
C LEU A 51 -5.03 -13.29 6.54
N LEU A 52 -6.05 -12.53 6.93
CA LEU A 52 -6.78 -12.63 8.17
C LEU A 52 -8.28 -12.67 7.86
N GLN A 53 -9.07 -13.25 8.76
CA GLN A 53 -10.51 -13.28 8.65
C GLN A 53 -11.11 -12.61 9.89
N GLY A 54 -11.94 -11.58 9.69
CA GLY A 54 -12.66 -10.83 10.72
C GLY A 54 -14.16 -11.04 10.63
N GLU A 55 -14.89 -10.33 11.50
CA GLU A 55 -16.33 -10.16 11.41
C GLU A 55 -16.66 -9.00 10.46
N GLY A 56 -17.90 -8.93 9.95
CA GLY A 56 -18.32 -7.94 8.97
C GLY A 56 -18.02 -8.39 7.54
N LYS A 57 -17.97 -7.44 6.59
CA LYS A 57 -17.72 -7.74 5.19
C LYS A 57 -16.67 -6.79 4.60
N ILE A 58 -15.83 -7.33 3.73
CA ILE A 58 -14.91 -6.57 2.91
C ILE A 58 -15.19 -6.92 1.45
N LEU A 59 -15.37 -5.91 0.61
CA LEU A 59 -15.65 -6.09 -0.80
C LEU A 59 -14.58 -5.38 -1.65
N VAL A 60 -14.22 -6.00 -2.76
CA VAL A 60 -13.41 -5.41 -3.83
C VAL A 60 -14.23 -5.53 -5.11
N ASP A 61 -14.60 -4.41 -5.70
CA ASP A 61 -15.53 -4.31 -6.85
C ASP A 61 -16.84 -5.10 -6.65
N GLY A 62 -17.39 -5.05 -5.44
CA GLY A 62 -18.60 -5.78 -5.08
C GLY A 62 -18.40 -7.27 -4.80
N VAL A 63 -17.19 -7.82 -5.02
CA VAL A 63 -16.85 -9.20 -4.68
C VAL A 63 -16.36 -9.29 -3.24
N GLU A 64 -17.02 -10.10 -2.43
CA GLU A 64 -16.64 -10.26 -1.02
C GLU A 64 -15.32 -11.03 -0.86
N VAL A 65 -14.43 -10.54 0.01
CA VAL A 65 -13.14 -11.18 0.34
C VAL A 65 -13.40 -12.46 1.14
N LYS A 66 -13.38 -13.60 0.46
CA LYS A 66 -13.58 -14.95 1.00
C LYS A 66 -12.57 -15.92 0.40
N ARG A 67 -12.40 -17.08 1.02
CA ARG A 67 -11.42 -18.08 0.59
C ARG A 67 -11.54 -18.47 -0.89
N ASP A 68 -12.74 -18.58 -1.41
CA ASP A 68 -13.07 -18.95 -2.77
C ASP A 68 -12.90 -17.80 -3.80
N THR A 69 -12.95 -16.55 -3.36
CA THR A 69 -12.76 -15.35 -4.21
C THR A 69 -11.36 -14.77 -4.17
N LEU A 70 -10.48 -15.24 -3.27
CA LEU A 70 -9.13 -14.67 -3.11
C LEU A 70 -8.29 -14.68 -4.39
N GLY A 71 -8.45 -15.68 -5.24
CA GLY A 71 -7.72 -15.77 -6.51
C GLY A 71 -8.06 -14.60 -7.44
N GLU A 72 -9.33 -14.26 -7.56
CA GLU A 72 -9.81 -13.12 -8.35
C GLU A 72 -9.37 -11.80 -7.71
N ILE A 73 -9.61 -11.61 -6.42
CA ILE A 73 -9.31 -10.38 -5.69
C ILE A 73 -7.82 -10.06 -5.74
N ARG A 74 -6.95 -11.04 -5.52
CA ARG A 74 -5.49 -10.84 -5.53
C ARG A 74 -4.91 -10.53 -6.91
N ARG A 75 -5.62 -10.82 -7.99
CA ARG A 75 -5.25 -10.34 -9.33
C ARG A 75 -5.44 -8.83 -9.47
N LYS A 76 -6.45 -8.28 -8.80
CA LYS A 76 -6.79 -6.85 -8.83
C LYS A 76 -5.97 -6.01 -7.86
N LEU A 77 -5.46 -6.62 -6.78
CA LEU A 77 -4.76 -5.93 -5.70
C LEU A 77 -3.26 -6.18 -5.77
N GLY A 78 -2.48 -5.13 -5.95
CA GLY A 78 -1.04 -5.14 -5.74
C GLY A 78 -0.70 -4.79 -4.29
N PHE A 79 0.30 -5.43 -3.70
CA PHE A 79 0.73 -5.12 -2.33
C PHE A 79 2.24 -4.89 -2.24
N VAL A 80 2.62 -3.67 -1.91
CA VAL A 80 4.01 -3.29 -1.63
C VAL A 80 4.26 -3.42 -0.13
N LEU A 81 5.11 -4.37 0.23
CA LEU A 81 5.47 -4.66 1.62
C LEU A 81 6.36 -3.57 2.23
N GLN A 82 6.26 -3.36 3.54
CA GLN A 82 7.13 -2.46 4.29
C GLN A 82 8.62 -2.81 4.12
N ASN A 83 8.97 -4.10 4.16
CA ASN A 83 10.33 -4.57 3.92
C ASN A 83 10.45 -5.20 2.53
N SER A 84 11.19 -4.55 1.63
CA SER A 84 11.41 -5.03 0.27
C SER A 84 12.19 -6.35 0.22
N ASP A 85 13.01 -6.68 1.23
CA ASP A 85 13.71 -7.97 1.32
C ASP A 85 12.73 -9.15 1.48
N ASN A 86 11.57 -8.91 2.06
CA ASN A 86 10.51 -9.92 2.19
C ASN A 86 9.66 -10.05 0.92
N GLN A 87 9.72 -9.07 0.03
CA GLN A 87 8.97 -9.06 -1.22
C GLN A 87 9.78 -9.62 -2.39
N MET A 88 11.07 -9.26 -2.47
CA MET A 88 12.00 -9.68 -3.51
C MET A 88 12.65 -11.01 -3.11
N PHE A 89 12.11 -12.13 -3.61
CA PHE A 89 12.52 -13.49 -3.18
C PHE A 89 13.20 -14.30 -4.29
N MET A 90 13.16 -13.83 -5.54
CA MET A 90 13.87 -14.45 -6.66
C MET A 90 15.33 -13.97 -6.72
N PRO A 91 16.22 -14.64 -7.45
CA PRO A 91 17.61 -14.22 -7.59
C PRO A 91 17.79 -12.83 -8.20
N THR A 92 17.04 -12.48 -9.25
CA THR A 92 17.16 -11.22 -10.00
C THR A 92 15.87 -10.42 -10.00
N VAL A 93 15.98 -9.10 -10.25
CA VAL A 93 14.82 -8.20 -10.39
C VAL A 93 13.88 -8.70 -11.48
N TYR A 94 14.40 -9.12 -12.63
CA TYR A 94 13.60 -9.64 -13.73
C TYR A 94 12.79 -10.87 -13.31
N GLU A 95 13.39 -11.83 -12.62
CA GLU A 95 12.71 -13.05 -12.18
C GLU A 95 11.59 -12.75 -11.18
N ASP A 96 11.76 -11.77 -10.29
CA ASP A 96 10.68 -11.30 -9.41
C ASP A 96 9.55 -10.63 -10.21
N MET A 97 9.90 -9.77 -11.16
CA MET A 97 8.89 -9.03 -11.93
C MET A 97 8.05 -9.93 -12.83
N ILE A 98 8.64 -10.94 -13.45
CA ILE A 98 7.93 -11.83 -14.38
C ILE A 98 7.15 -12.93 -13.66
N PHE A 99 7.43 -13.18 -12.38
CA PHE A 99 6.84 -14.28 -11.61
C PHE A 99 5.31 -14.22 -11.56
N ALA A 100 4.75 -13.08 -11.20
CA ALA A 100 3.30 -12.94 -11.08
C ALA A 100 2.58 -12.93 -12.44
N PRO A 101 3.03 -12.20 -13.48
CA PRO A 101 2.46 -12.29 -14.82
C PRO A 101 2.37 -13.72 -15.34
N LEU A 102 3.43 -14.52 -15.21
CA LEU A 102 3.42 -15.92 -15.61
C LEU A 102 2.46 -16.79 -14.78
N ASN A 103 2.38 -16.56 -13.47
CA ASN A 103 1.42 -17.28 -12.61
C ASN A 103 -0.03 -16.92 -12.93
N TYR A 104 -0.28 -15.76 -13.51
CA TYR A 104 -1.59 -15.36 -14.01
C TYR A 104 -1.83 -15.75 -15.47
N MET A 105 -1.02 -16.70 -15.99
CA MET A 105 -1.18 -17.36 -17.29
C MET A 105 -0.95 -16.45 -18.49
N LEU A 106 -0.21 -15.35 -18.35
CA LEU A 106 0.29 -14.60 -19.51
C LEU A 106 1.31 -15.46 -20.27
N SER A 107 1.37 -15.28 -21.57
CA SER A 107 2.49 -15.80 -22.37
C SER A 107 3.81 -15.17 -21.95
N ARG A 108 4.91 -15.85 -22.23
CA ARG A 108 6.24 -15.32 -21.92
C ARG A 108 6.49 -13.97 -22.60
N GLU A 109 6.07 -13.84 -23.85
CA GLU A 109 6.21 -12.62 -24.64
C GLU A 109 5.43 -11.44 -24.04
N GLU A 110 4.18 -11.66 -23.61
CA GLU A 110 3.37 -10.64 -22.95
C GLU A 110 3.95 -10.24 -21.60
N ALA A 111 4.42 -11.21 -20.82
CA ALA A 111 5.04 -10.96 -19.52
C ALA A 111 6.36 -10.16 -19.67
N ASP A 112 7.21 -10.53 -20.66
CA ASP A 112 8.45 -9.79 -20.98
C ASP A 112 8.15 -8.35 -21.38
N ALA A 113 7.16 -8.14 -22.25
CA ALA A 113 6.76 -6.79 -22.69
C ALA A 113 6.26 -5.92 -21.53
N ARG A 114 5.50 -6.48 -20.58
CA ARG A 114 5.07 -5.76 -19.38
C ARG A 114 6.25 -5.37 -18.49
N VAL A 115 7.16 -6.31 -18.25
CA VAL A 115 8.37 -6.05 -17.45
C VAL A 115 9.17 -4.90 -18.07
N ASP A 116 9.43 -4.95 -19.38
CA ASP A 116 10.20 -3.94 -20.07
C ASP A 116 9.50 -2.57 -20.05
N ALA A 117 8.19 -2.54 -20.25
CA ALA A 117 7.41 -1.30 -20.17
C ALA A 117 7.46 -0.66 -18.79
N VAL A 118 7.36 -1.47 -17.71
CA VAL A 118 7.42 -0.95 -16.33
C VAL A 118 8.83 -0.47 -16.00
N LEU A 119 9.87 -1.21 -16.37
CA LEU A 119 11.25 -0.80 -16.14
C LEU A 119 11.56 0.52 -16.85
N ALA A 120 11.17 0.66 -18.10
CA ALA A 120 11.34 1.90 -18.87
C ALA A 120 10.56 3.07 -18.23
N ARG A 121 9.32 2.85 -17.82
CA ARG A 121 8.49 3.85 -17.12
C ARG A 121 9.14 4.38 -15.85
N LEU A 122 9.80 3.50 -15.10
CA LEU A 122 10.42 3.83 -13.80
C LEU A 122 11.92 4.16 -13.91
N HIS A 123 12.50 4.14 -15.12
CA HIS A 123 13.94 4.33 -15.37
C HIS A 123 14.80 3.32 -14.59
N LEU A 124 14.43 2.05 -14.63
CA LEU A 124 15.08 0.94 -13.91
C LEU A 124 15.66 -0.12 -14.85
N GLU A 125 15.83 0.17 -16.15
CA GLU A 125 16.29 -0.78 -17.18
C GLU A 125 17.61 -1.44 -16.80
N ASP A 126 18.53 -0.68 -16.20
CA ASP A 126 19.83 -1.16 -15.75
C ASP A 126 19.76 -2.18 -14.60
N LEU A 127 18.60 -2.26 -13.90
CA LEU A 127 18.38 -3.21 -12.81
C LEU A 127 17.85 -4.56 -13.30
N LYS A 128 17.33 -4.66 -14.52
CA LYS A 128 16.62 -5.84 -15.03
C LYS A 128 17.30 -7.16 -14.65
N HIS A 129 18.59 -7.28 -14.93
CA HIS A 129 19.36 -8.51 -14.70
C HIS A 129 20.28 -8.45 -13.47
N ARG A 130 20.10 -7.44 -12.61
CA ARG A 130 20.84 -7.34 -11.35
C ARG A 130 20.30 -8.35 -10.34
N TYR A 131 21.21 -8.91 -9.56
CA TYR A 131 20.86 -9.75 -8.42
C TYR A 131 20.27 -8.91 -7.29
N ASN A 132 19.18 -9.35 -6.68
CA ASN A 132 18.48 -8.64 -5.60
C ASN A 132 19.37 -8.31 -4.38
N HIS A 133 20.36 -9.14 -4.12
CA HIS A 133 21.33 -8.90 -3.02
C HIS A 133 22.47 -7.94 -3.40
N LYS A 134 22.52 -7.44 -4.67
CA LYS A 134 23.56 -6.53 -5.17
C LYS A 134 23.05 -5.15 -5.54
N ILE A 135 21.80 -4.84 -5.22
CA ILE A 135 21.20 -3.53 -5.41
C ILE A 135 21.02 -2.82 -4.07
N SER A 136 21.05 -1.48 -4.08
CA SER A 136 20.85 -0.66 -2.90
C SER A 136 19.41 -0.78 -2.34
N GLY A 137 19.19 -0.35 -1.09
CA GLY A 137 17.86 -0.37 -0.48
C GLY A 137 16.83 0.47 -1.25
N GLY A 138 17.25 1.62 -1.79
CA GLY A 138 16.39 2.46 -2.64
C GLY A 138 16.05 1.80 -3.96
N GLU A 139 17.04 1.24 -4.68
CA GLU A 139 16.81 0.46 -5.90
C GLU A 139 15.88 -0.74 -5.64
N LYS A 140 16.09 -1.44 -4.51
CA LYS A 140 15.23 -2.57 -4.13
C LYS A 140 13.79 -2.13 -3.85
N ARG A 141 13.59 -0.97 -3.21
CA ARG A 141 12.25 -0.40 -3.02
C ARG A 141 11.56 -0.11 -4.35
N MET A 142 12.28 0.52 -5.27
CA MET A 142 11.76 0.82 -6.61
C MET A 142 11.48 -0.47 -7.42
N ALA A 143 12.38 -1.45 -7.35
CA ALA A 143 12.17 -2.77 -7.96
C ALA A 143 10.94 -3.49 -7.37
N ALA A 144 10.73 -3.43 -6.05
CA ALA A 144 9.55 -3.98 -5.39
C ALA A 144 8.24 -3.31 -5.88
N ILE A 145 8.24 -2.00 -6.09
CA ILE A 145 7.10 -1.29 -6.71
C ILE A 145 6.92 -1.76 -8.17
N ALA A 146 8.02 -1.86 -8.94
CA ALA A 146 8.00 -2.33 -10.32
C ALA A 146 7.40 -3.75 -10.45
N THR A 147 7.75 -4.65 -9.53
CA THR A 147 7.19 -6.02 -9.49
C THR A 147 5.67 -6.01 -9.39
N ILE A 148 5.11 -5.12 -8.57
CA ILE A 148 3.67 -4.98 -8.43
C ILE A 148 3.03 -4.37 -9.68
N LEU A 149 3.67 -3.37 -10.27
CA LEU A 149 3.15 -2.71 -11.48
C LEU A 149 3.15 -3.64 -12.71
N ALA A 150 4.06 -4.62 -12.78
CA ALA A 150 4.07 -5.63 -13.85
C ALA A 150 2.83 -6.54 -13.85
N MET A 151 2.09 -6.61 -12.73
CA MET A 151 0.81 -7.30 -12.62
C MET A 151 -0.36 -6.49 -13.21
N GLU A 152 -0.18 -5.18 -13.45
CA GLU A 152 -1.23 -4.23 -13.84
C GLU A 152 -2.43 -4.26 -12.87
N PRO A 153 -2.21 -4.06 -11.56
CA PRO A 153 -3.29 -4.12 -10.59
C PRO A 153 -4.25 -2.93 -10.74
N GLU A 154 -5.52 -3.12 -10.40
CA GLU A 154 -6.53 -2.06 -10.35
C GLU A 154 -6.36 -1.18 -9.11
N ALA A 155 -5.90 -1.77 -8.00
CA ALA A 155 -5.58 -1.04 -6.77
C ALA A 155 -4.24 -1.48 -6.18
N ILE A 156 -3.54 -0.53 -5.55
CA ILE A 156 -2.23 -0.77 -4.93
C ILE A 156 -2.29 -0.43 -3.44
N LEU A 157 -1.99 -1.43 -2.64
CA LEU A 157 -1.81 -1.30 -1.20
C LEU A 157 -0.33 -1.09 -0.92
N MET A 158 0.02 -0.08 -0.12
CA MET A 158 1.42 0.21 0.22
C MET A 158 1.56 0.33 1.74
N ASP A 159 2.34 -0.57 2.34
CA ASP A 159 2.63 -0.51 3.78
C ASP A 159 3.99 0.16 3.99
N GLU A 160 4.00 1.38 4.52
CA GLU A 160 5.19 2.18 4.82
C GLU A 160 6.18 2.30 3.62
N PRO A 161 5.76 2.78 2.44
CA PRO A 161 6.57 2.71 1.22
C PRO A 161 7.87 3.53 1.27
N SER A 162 7.98 4.54 2.12
CA SER A 162 9.19 5.37 2.29
C SER A 162 10.07 4.96 3.47
N SER A 163 9.69 3.93 4.22
CA SER A 163 10.41 3.51 5.43
C SER A 163 11.87 3.13 5.12
N ALA A 164 12.79 3.59 5.96
CA ALA A 164 14.23 3.31 5.89
C ALA A 164 14.93 3.79 4.60
N LEU A 165 14.33 4.71 3.86
CA LEU A 165 14.96 5.34 2.69
C LEU A 165 15.69 6.63 3.06
N ASP A 166 16.79 6.89 2.36
CA ASP A 166 17.42 8.21 2.37
C ASP A 166 16.53 9.27 1.69
N PRO A 167 16.80 10.58 1.87
CA PRO A 167 15.93 11.64 1.35
C PRO A 167 15.75 11.62 -0.17
N TYR A 168 16.76 11.20 -0.95
CA TYR A 168 16.68 11.13 -2.40
C TYR A 168 15.73 10.00 -2.83
N ASN A 169 15.96 8.78 -2.35
CA ASN A 169 15.12 7.62 -2.65
C ASN A 169 13.69 7.79 -2.14
N ARG A 170 13.51 8.41 -0.96
CA ARG A 170 12.19 8.79 -0.44
C ARG A 170 11.46 9.70 -1.45
N ARG A 171 12.12 10.75 -1.97
CA ARG A 171 11.52 11.65 -2.96
C ARG A 171 11.18 10.93 -4.26
N LEU A 172 12.03 10.01 -4.71
CA LEU A 172 11.77 9.19 -5.90
C LEU A 172 10.50 8.35 -5.72
N VAL A 173 10.34 7.67 -4.58
CA VAL A 173 9.13 6.89 -4.27
C VAL A 173 7.88 7.78 -4.24
N ILE A 174 7.94 8.96 -3.60
CA ILE A 174 6.81 9.91 -3.57
C ILE A 174 6.40 10.31 -4.99
N ASN A 175 7.37 10.69 -5.84
CA ASN A 175 7.09 11.09 -7.22
C ASN A 175 6.45 9.94 -8.01
N THR A 176 7.01 8.73 -7.88
CA THR A 176 6.44 7.52 -8.51
C THR A 176 4.99 7.29 -8.06
N ILE A 177 4.70 7.34 -6.76
CA ILE A 177 3.34 7.14 -6.23
C ILE A 177 2.35 8.18 -6.79
N ARG A 178 2.77 9.44 -6.94
CA ARG A 178 1.95 10.53 -7.51
C ARG A 178 1.56 10.28 -8.96
N GLU A 179 2.43 9.66 -9.75
CA GLU A 179 2.22 9.35 -11.16
C GLU A 179 1.35 8.12 -11.41
N LEU A 180 1.11 7.31 -10.38
CA LEU A 180 0.25 6.14 -10.48
C LEU A 180 -1.22 6.57 -10.54
N SER A 181 -1.96 6.06 -11.53
CA SER A 181 -3.39 6.33 -11.71
C SER A 181 -4.31 5.35 -10.97
N GLN A 182 -3.77 4.22 -10.51
CA GLN A 182 -4.51 3.19 -9.80
C GLN A 182 -5.12 3.71 -8.49
N THR A 183 -6.17 3.06 -8.01
CA THR A 183 -6.66 3.21 -6.64
C THR A 183 -5.52 2.89 -5.65
N LYS A 184 -5.33 3.72 -4.61
CA LYS A 184 -4.24 3.53 -3.65
C LYS A 184 -4.73 3.57 -2.20
N LEU A 185 -4.29 2.62 -1.41
CA LEU A 185 -4.39 2.65 0.05
C LEU A 185 -2.97 2.59 0.63
N ILE A 186 -2.55 3.69 1.25
CA ILE A 186 -1.17 3.88 1.71
C ILE A 186 -1.16 4.02 3.23
N THR A 187 -0.44 3.14 3.94
CA THR A 187 -0.12 3.40 5.34
C THR A 187 1.22 4.08 5.43
N SER A 188 1.35 5.10 6.26
CA SER A 188 2.65 5.70 6.56
C SER A 188 2.67 6.47 7.87
N HIS A 189 3.84 6.47 8.52
CA HIS A 189 4.20 7.44 9.57
C HIS A 189 4.80 8.72 8.99
N ASP A 190 5.16 8.72 7.73
CA ASP A 190 5.62 9.87 6.96
C ASP A 190 4.39 10.67 6.47
N LEU A 191 3.93 11.61 7.31
CA LEU A 191 2.74 12.39 6.99
C LEU A 191 2.95 13.38 5.83
N ASP A 192 4.19 13.76 5.54
CA ASP A 192 4.52 14.53 4.33
C ASP A 192 4.33 13.72 3.06
N LEU A 193 4.68 12.42 3.08
CA LEU A 193 4.37 11.50 1.97
C LEU A 193 2.85 11.43 1.77
N ILE A 194 2.09 11.24 2.84
CA ILE A 194 0.61 11.18 2.76
C ILE A 194 0.05 12.49 2.20
N LEU A 195 0.52 13.64 2.67
CA LEU A 195 0.10 14.96 2.20
C LEU A 195 0.41 15.17 0.71
N ASP A 196 1.57 14.65 0.24
CA ASP A 196 2.04 14.76 -1.15
C ASP A 196 1.31 13.81 -2.10
N THR A 197 0.80 12.66 -1.62
CA THR A 197 0.32 11.58 -2.48
C THR A 197 -1.16 11.24 -2.34
N CYS A 198 -1.81 11.62 -1.24
CA CYS A 198 -3.19 11.24 -0.93
C CYS A 198 -4.12 12.45 -0.93
N GLY A 199 -5.28 12.30 -1.55
CA GLY A 199 -6.34 13.32 -1.51
C GLY A 199 -7.17 13.25 -0.23
N ARG A 200 -7.28 12.08 0.37
CA ARG A 200 -8.08 11.78 1.55
C ARG A 200 -7.26 10.99 2.58
N VAL A 201 -7.61 11.17 3.83
CA VAL A 201 -7.00 10.45 4.97
C VAL A 201 -8.09 9.83 5.84
N ILE A 202 -7.85 8.59 6.22
CA ILE A 202 -8.59 7.88 7.27
C ILE A 202 -7.65 7.77 8.48
N LEU A 203 -8.01 8.43 9.59
CA LEU A 203 -7.27 8.38 10.85
C LEU A 203 -7.82 7.24 11.70
N LEU A 204 -7.01 6.22 11.93
CA LEU A 204 -7.33 5.08 12.76
C LEU A 204 -6.80 5.28 14.18
N SER A 205 -7.66 5.19 15.17
CA SER A 205 -7.31 5.31 16.59
C SER A 205 -8.06 4.28 17.42
N ASN A 206 -7.35 3.55 18.28
CA ASN A 206 -7.91 2.51 19.15
C ASN A 206 -8.82 1.50 18.40
N GLY A 207 -8.44 1.16 17.17
CA GLY A 207 -9.18 0.23 16.31
C GLY A 207 -10.45 0.79 15.69
N ARG A 208 -10.70 2.11 15.75
CA ARG A 208 -11.86 2.80 15.15
C ARG A 208 -11.39 3.92 14.24
N ILE A 209 -12.24 4.34 13.33
CA ILE A 209 -12.03 5.56 12.55
C ILE A 209 -12.30 6.75 13.47
N ALA A 210 -11.26 7.53 13.74
CA ALA A 210 -11.35 8.77 14.52
C ALA A 210 -11.69 9.97 13.63
N ALA A 211 -11.22 9.97 12.38
CA ALA A 211 -11.56 10.98 11.38
C ALA A 211 -11.40 10.38 9.98
N ASP A 212 -12.17 10.91 9.04
CA ASP A 212 -12.16 10.55 7.62
C ASP A 212 -12.50 11.80 6.80
N GLY A 213 -11.59 12.24 5.92
CA GLY A 213 -11.80 13.45 5.14
C GLY A 213 -10.58 13.89 4.33
N PRO A 214 -10.61 15.11 3.76
CA PRO A 214 -9.54 15.64 2.93
C PRO A 214 -8.19 15.68 3.66
N ALA A 215 -7.14 15.13 3.02
CA ALA A 215 -5.81 15.06 3.62
C ALA A 215 -5.27 16.44 4.05
N LYS A 216 -5.48 17.46 3.21
CA LYS A 216 -5.03 18.85 3.50
C LYS A 216 -5.68 19.48 4.71
N GLU A 217 -6.88 19.06 5.08
CA GLU A 217 -7.61 19.56 6.24
C GLU A 217 -7.20 18.79 7.49
N LEU A 218 -7.32 17.47 7.47
CA LEU A 218 -7.03 16.63 8.63
C LEU A 218 -5.57 16.68 9.06
N LEU A 219 -4.63 16.74 8.12
CA LEU A 219 -3.20 16.83 8.44
C LEU A 219 -2.75 18.22 8.93
N ARG A 220 -3.61 19.23 8.90
CA ARG A 220 -3.39 20.57 9.52
C ARG A 220 -4.04 20.71 10.87
N ASP A 221 -4.94 19.82 11.23
CA ASP A 221 -5.61 19.84 12.53
C ASP A 221 -4.68 19.27 13.61
N ARG A 222 -3.88 20.17 14.22
CA ARG A 222 -2.95 19.84 15.29
C ARG A 222 -3.65 19.17 16.46
N ALA A 223 -4.82 19.68 16.89
CA ALA A 223 -5.54 19.15 18.04
C ALA A 223 -6.04 17.72 17.79
N LEU A 224 -6.53 17.45 16.59
CA LEU A 224 -6.94 16.10 16.17
C LEU A 224 -5.75 15.14 16.18
N LEU A 225 -4.61 15.53 15.59
CA LEU A 225 -3.43 14.67 15.51
C LEU A 225 -2.84 14.37 16.89
N GLU A 226 -2.62 15.39 17.72
CA GLU A 226 -2.09 15.24 19.09
C GLU A 226 -3.01 14.39 19.99
N ALA A 227 -4.34 14.56 19.89
CA ALA A 227 -5.31 13.72 20.61
C ALA A 227 -5.20 12.24 20.22
N ASN A 228 -4.70 11.93 19.03
CA ASN A 228 -4.49 10.58 18.51
C ASN A 228 -3.01 10.14 18.49
N ARG A 229 -2.15 10.79 19.30
CA ARG A 229 -0.72 10.49 19.46
C ARG A 229 0.07 10.61 18.15
N MET A 230 -0.26 11.60 17.36
CA MET A 230 0.43 11.95 16.12
C MET A 230 0.86 13.41 16.16
N GLU A 231 1.84 13.76 15.35
CA GLU A 231 2.35 15.12 15.18
C GLU A 231 1.92 15.66 13.81
N LEU A 232 2.05 16.97 13.60
CA LEU A 232 1.86 17.57 12.28
C LEU A 232 2.93 17.04 11.29
N PRO A 233 2.61 17.00 9.97
CA PRO A 233 3.63 16.85 8.94
C PRO A 233 4.77 17.84 9.15
N LEU A 234 6.02 17.44 8.96
CA LEU A 234 7.19 18.29 9.18
C LEU A 234 7.15 19.57 8.33
N SER A 235 6.62 19.49 7.12
CA SER A 235 6.42 20.65 6.24
C SER A 235 5.40 21.68 6.76
N LEU A 236 4.54 21.29 7.69
CA LEU A 236 3.50 22.15 8.29
C LEU A 236 3.87 22.63 9.71
N THR A 237 4.94 22.09 10.30
CA THR A 237 5.50 22.65 11.52
C THR A 237 6.26 23.92 11.14
N GLY A 238 5.61 25.09 11.22
CA GLY A 238 6.24 26.37 10.94
C GLY A 238 7.53 26.53 11.77
N ARG A 239 8.67 26.67 11.11
CA ARG A 239 9.90 27.22 11.68
C ARG A 239 9.83 28.74 11.68
#